data_216a78e11e47e65d5b2f7e1c4ecb78ed
#
_entry.id   216a78e11e47e65d5b2f7e1c4ecb78ed
#
_cell.length_a   1.000
_cell.length_b   1.000
_cell.length_c   1.000
_cell.angle_alpha   90.00
_cell.angle_beta   90.00
_cell.angle_gamma   90.00
#
_symmetry.space_group_name_H-M   'P 1'
#
loop_
_entity.id
_entity.type
_entity.pdbx_description
1 polymer ?
#
loop_
_entity_poly.entity_id
_entity_poly.type
_entity_poly.pdbx_seq_one_letter_code
_entity_poly.pdbx_strand_id
1 'polypeptide(L)'
;MKKIYLMLALAAGLMSSCDMDKEPYNALPDTEGITTPTDFANARVSLYSGLRGCIGGDSFNNAMEIQTDGFNAVTGYSNTLGDMYRYTFATSSGYFSTVYSSYQGMIARANYILDGYKKVDMSNAVVYTPENIAKIKVAVGDAYFTRAYSIFGLSQYFCADYEASTASAANSGVSYRLDYAPSSSAATYPARATLEQTFKQITEDLDSAAKYITAEGEASYGYFSQDAIKALRARVALAMDDYTNAAKYATELIKDGKYTLAEDADELADLWQNDGGNETIMQFACPTKEELPNSSKIYQPYSDGSVPDYIPTQTLMDLYSANDYRKQVWFNKMTLTTNTGATGEVYCFNKIVDHGALWTMLQGYEYARFCIEPKMFRIAEMYLIAAEAYAQAGDLTKGAKYLNDLKGKRIEGYEETSFPTKNALMTEVQNEREREMVGEATRLFDLKRWHKGFKRGVPQQLDLCLLPGATTTGFSLDANSPKLTWPIPKHEIDVNKKLVQNPGY
;
A
#
# COMPACT_ATOMS: atom_id res chain seq x y z
N MET A 1 68.38 16.34 -28.81
CA MET A 1 67.96 14.96 -28.63
C MET A 1 67.65 14.62 -27.18
N LYS A 2 68.45 14.90 -26.17
CA LYS A 2 68.19 14.60 -24.77
C LYS A 2 66.87 15.21 -24.19
N LYS A 3 66.43 16.39 -24.65
CA LYS A 3 65.20 17.05 -24.20
C LYS A 3 63.93 16.40 -24.77
N ILE A 4 64.03 15.75 -25.92
CA ILE A 4 62.88 15.03 -26.54
C ILE A 4 62.58 13.70 -25.80
N TYR A 5 63.63 12.98 -25.37
CA TYR A 5 63.49 11.78 -24.56
C TYR A 5 62.96 12.03 -23.15
N LEU A 6 63.25 13.22 -22.58
CA LEU A 6 62.68 13.60 -21.28
C LEU A 6 61.19 13.95 -21.38
N MET A 7 60.77 14.59 -22.48
CA MET A 7 59.34 14.83 -22.73
C MET A 7 58.56 13.55 -23.05
N LEU A 8 59.14 12.60 -23.77
CA LEU A 8 58.51 11.29 -24.02
C LEU A 8 58.43 10.45 -22.76
N ALA A 9 59.41 10.49 -21.86
CA ALA A 9 59.34 9.80 -20.56
C ALA A 9 58.31 10.43 -19.60
N LEU A 10 58.15 11.78 -19.64
CA LEU A 10 57.08 12.44 -18.86
C LEU A 10 55.69 12.15 -19.41
N ALA A 11 55.52 12.04 -20.74
CA ALA A 11 54.27 11.68 -21.37
C ALA A 11 53.89 10.21 -21.13
N ALA A 12 54.86 9.29 -21.05
CA ALA A 12 54.59 7.88 -20.69
C ALA A 12 54.24 7.68 -19.22
N GLY A 13 54.68 8.56 -18.30
CA GLY A 13 54.33 8.54 -16.88
C GLY A 13 52.94 9.08 -16.57
N LEU A 14 52.33 9.79 -17.53
CA LEU A 14 50.94 10.31 -17.39
C LEU A 14 49.87 9.32 -17.92
N MET A 15 50.27 8.18 -18.47
CA MET A 15 49.39 7.12 -18.94
C MET A 15 49.23 5.97 -17.93
N SER A 16 49.72 6.10 -16.70
CA SER A 16 49.20 5.31 -15.61
C SER A 16 47.83 5.88 -15.29
N SER A 17 46.86 5.50 -16.12
CA SER A 17 45.44 5.66 -15.87
C SER A 17 45.19 5.24 -14.44
N CYS A 18 44.70 6.15 -13.60
CA CYS A 18 44.01 5.79 -12.39
C CYS A 18 43.00 4.71 -12.80
N ASP A 19 43.10 3.59 -12.17
CA ASP A 19 42.08 2.56 -12.22
C ASP A 19 40.74 3.24 -11.84
N MET A 20 39.94 3.61 -12.86
CA MET A 20 38.65 4.26 -12.66
C MET A 20 37.57 3.26 -12.27
N ASP A 21 37.91 1.98 -12.15
CA ASP A 21 37.10 0.94 -11.60
C ASP A 21 37.20 0.84 -10.06
N LYS A 22 37.27 2.01 -9.38
CA LYS A 22 37.01 2.03 -7.95
C LYS A 22 35.52 1.75 -7.75
N GLU A 23 35.26 0.51 -7.41
CA GLU A 23 33.93 0.13 -6.92
C GLU A 23 33.51 1.05 -5.76
N PRO A 24 32.27 1.53 -5.73
CA PRO A 24 31.80 2.36 -4.64
C PRO A 24 32.02 1.63 -3.32
N TYR A 25 32.62 2.28 -2.35
CA TYR A 25 32.95 1.72 -1.02
C TYR A 25 31.71 1.10 -0.32
N ASN A 26 30.49 1.42 -0.77
CA ASN A 26 29.21 1.00 -0.24
C ASN A 26 28.39 0.13 -1.19
N ALA A 27 28.96 -0.38 -2.28
CA ALA A 27 28.26 -1.29 -3.19
C ALA A 27 29.08 -2.57 -3.35
N LEU A 28 28.42 -3.72 -3.21
CA LEU A 28 29.01 -4.99 -3.60
C LEU A 28 29.19 -5.02 -5.11
N PRO A 29 30.34 -5.47 -5.64
CA PRO A 29 30.51 -5.67 -7.07
C PRO A 29 29.42 -6.59 -7.63
N ASP A 30 28.94 -6.30 -8.84
CA ASP A 30 27.97 -7.17 -9.55
C ASP A 30 28.47 -8.62 -9.70
N THR A 31 29.78 -8.83 -9.55
CA THR A 31 30.44 -10.16 -9.60
C THR A 31 30.32 -10.94 -8.30
N GLU A 32 30.03 -10.28 -7.18
CA GLU A 32 29.93 -10.88 -5.85
C GLU A 32 28.48 -11.05 -5.38
N GLY A 33 27.56 -11.41 -6.22
CA GLY A 33 26.14 -11.62 -5.88
C GLY A 33 25.91 -12.37 -4.56
N ILE A 34 24.71 -12.75 -4.24
CA ILE A 34 24.41 -13.56 -3.05
C ILE A 34 25.17 -14.88 -3.11
N THR A 35 26.13 -15.08 -2.23
CA THR A 35 27.00 -16.26 -2.19
C THR A 35 26.97 -17.00 -0.86
N THR A 36 26.43 -16.40 0.21
CA THR A 36 26.41 -16.99 1.53
C THR A 36 25.02 -16.94 2.18
N PRO A 37 24.74 -17.82 3.18
CA PRO A 37 23.49 -17.73 3.95
C PRO A 37 23.25 -16.35 4.59
N THR A 38 24.33 -15.66 4.99
CA THR A 38 24.25 -14.31 5.57
C THR A 38 23.78 -13.29 4.53
N ASP A 39 24.22 -13.40 3.27
CA ASP A 39 23.77 -12.51 2.20
C ASP A 39 22.26 -12.65 1.96
N PHE A 40 21.75 -13.90 1.95
CA PHE A 40 20.30 -14.14 1.87
C PHE A 40 19.54 -13.51 3.04
N ALA A 41 20.08 -13.63 4.28
CA ALA A 41 19.46 -13.04 5.45
C ALA A 41 19.41 -11.50 5.36
N ASN A 42 20.52 -10.86 4.97
CA ASN A 42 20.60 -9.41 4.80
C ASN A 42 19.66 -8.92 3.67
N ALA A 43 19.68 -9.62 2.53
CA ALA A 43 18.78 -9.30 1.42
C ALA A 43 17.31 -9.45 1.82
N ARG A 44 16.96 -10.49 2.62
CA ARG A 44 15.61 -10.67 3.19
C ARG A 44 15.17 -9.48 4.02
N VAL A 45 16.02 -8.95 4.91
CA VAL A 45 15.71 -7.77 5.73
C VAL A 45 15.35 -6.58 4.85
N SER A 46 16.03 -6.42 3.70
CA SER A 46 15.74 -5.32 2.76
C SER A 46 14.34 -5.38 2.15
N LEU A 47 13.72 -6.58 2.05
CA LEU A 47 12.35 -6.73 1.58
C LEU A 47 11.35 -6.14 2.58
N TYR A 48 11.51 -6.45 3.87
CA TYR A 48 10.64 -5.94 4.93
C TYR A 48 10.78 -4.42 5.09
N SER A 49 12.02 -3.93 5.14
CA SER A 49 12.29 -2.49 5.23
C SER A 49 11.65 -1.71 4.08
N GLY A 50 11.79 -2.20 2.84
CA GLY A 50 11.21 -1.54 1.68
C GLY A 50 9.70 -1.59 1.64
N LEU A 51 9.07 -2.75 1.89
CA LEU A 51 7.61 -2.88 1.90
C LEU A 51 6.97 -2.11 3.05
N ARG A 52 7.61 -2.04 4.23
CA ARG A 52 7.15 -1.17 5.32
C ARG A 52 6.99 0.27 4.84
N GLY A 53 7.97 0.80 4.07
CA GLY A 53 7.87 2.11 3.45
C GLY A 53 6.76 2.24 2.40
N CYS A 54 6.50 1.17 1.63
CA CYS A 54 5.41 1.15 0.66
C CYS A 54 4.02 1.13 1.30
N ILE A 55 3.88 0.55 2.49
CA ILE A 55 2.57 0.42 3.15
C ILE A 55 2.31 1.59 4.10
N GLY A 56 3.34 2.05 4.83
CA GLY A 56 3.21 3.15 5.79
C GLY A 56 3.54 4.54 5.25
N GLY A 57 3.99 4.66 3.99
CA GLY A 57 4.50 5.92 3.45
C GLY A 57 3.42 6.91 3.02
N ASP A 58 3.66 8.20 3.23
CA ASP A 58 2.73 9.30 2.91
C ASP A 58 2.27 9.29 1.45
N SER A 59 3.19 9.06 0.51
CA SER A 59 2.85 9.03 -0.91
C SER A 59 1.92 7.89 -1.29
N PHE A 60 1.93 6.81 -0.51
CA PHE A 60 1.07 5.64 -0.74
C PHE A 60 -0.31 5.81 -0.09
N ASN A 61 -0.38 6.46 1.06
CA ASN A 61 -1.61 6.56 1.86
C ASN A 61 -2.30 7.91 1.69
N ASN A 62 -1.63 9.00 2.02
CA ASN A 62 -2.27 10.30 2.09
C ASN A 62 -2.78 10.80 0.74
N ALA A 63 -1.99 10.63 -0.33
CA ALA A 63 -2.40 11.04 -1.67
C ALA A 63 -3.65 10.30 -2.15
N MET A 64 -3.76 9.02 -1.84
CA MET A 64 -4.90 8.19 -2.22
C MET A 64 -6.16 8.56 -1.45
N GLU A 65 -6.03 8.82 -0.15
CA GLU A 65 -7.16 9.11 0.72
C GLU A 65 -7.82 10.44 0.35
N ILE A 66 -7.03 11.50 0.20
CA ILE A 66 -7.56 12.85 -0.09
C ILE A 66 -8.03 13.04 -1.53
N GLN A 67 -7.64 12.17 -2.47
CA GLN A 67 -8.11 12.23 -3.86
C GLN A 67 -9.60 11.91 -3.98
N THR A 68 -10.17 11.17 -3.05
CA THR A 68 -11.54 10.66 -3.14
C THR A 68 -12.57 11.58 -2.48
N ASP A 69 -13.68 11.02 -2.06
CA ASP A 69 -14.87 11.70 -1.56
C ASP A 69 -14.86 11.97 -0.05
N GLY A 70 -13.96 11.33 0.71
CA GLY A 70 -14.00 11.29 2.17
C GLY A 70 -13.55 12.56 2.90
N PHE A 71 -12.71 13.42 2.27
CA PHE A 71 -12.09 14.56 2.96
C PHE A 71 -12.24 15.88 2.21
N ASN A 72 -12.34 16.99 2.98
CA ASN A 72 -12.31 18.36 2.48
C ASN A 72 -11.07 19.09 2.98
N ALA A 73 -10.45 19.87 2.08
CA ALA A 73 -9.33 20.75 2.46
C ALA A 73 -9.82 21.92 3.33
N VAL A 74 -9.05 22.23 4.36
CA VAL A 74 -9.35 23.34 5.30
C VAL A 74 -8.92 24.67 4.69
N THR A 75 -9.70 25.72 4.88
CA THR A 75 -9.34 27.06 4.42
C THR A 75 -8.04 27.53 5.07
N GLY A 76 -7.10 27.96 4.23
CA GLY A 76 -5.79 28.39 4.70
C GLY A 76 -4.83 27.25 5.02
N TYR A 77 -5.13 25.99 4.58
CA TYR A 77 -4.19 24.88 4.68
C TYR A 77 -2.90 25.15 3.91
N SER A 78 -1.84 24.38 4.23
CA SER A 78 -0.49 24.56 3.64
C SER A 78 -0.38 24.17 2.17
N ASN A 79 -1.46 23.73 1.53
CA ASN A 79 -1.54 23.18 0.18
C ASN A 79 -0.76 21.85 0.01
N THR A 80 -0.51 21.13 1.08
CA THR A 80 0.08 19.79 1.05
C THR A 80 -0.79 18.88 0.19
N LEU A 81 -0.22 18.22 -0.82
CA LEU A 81 -0.95 17.38 -1.77
C LEU A 81 -2.10 18.08 -2.53
N GLY A 82 -2.10 19.40 -2.61
CA GLY A 82 -3.20 20.15 -3.19
C GLY A 82 -3.43 19.89 -4.68
N ASP A 83 -2.39 19.56 -5.43
CA ASP A 83 -2.49 19.13 -6.83
C ASP A 83 -3.18 17.75 -6.95
N MET A 84 -2.91 16.82 -6.05
CA MET A 84 -3.58 15.54 -5.97
C MET A 84 -5.06 15.72 -5.59
N TYR A 85 -5.33 16.54 -4.57
CA TYR A 85 -6.69 16.87 -4.13
C TYR A 85 -7.54 17.48 -5.24
N ARG A 86 -6.95 18.37 -6.05
CA ARG A 86 -7.65 19.09 -7.13
C ARG A 86 -7.58 18.39 -8.50
N TYR A 87 -6.88 17.25 -8.61
CA TYR A 87 -6.62 16.57 -9.88
C TYR A 87 -5.93 17.46 -10.93
N THR A 88 -5.09 18.40 -10.47
CA THR A 88 -4.29 19.30 -11.30
C THR A 88 -2.84 18.85 -11.45
N PHE A 89 -2.54 17.65 -11.02
CA PHE A 89 -1.21 17.06 -11.05
C PHE A 89 -0.68 16.87 -12.48
N ALA A 90 0.64 17.02 -12.64
CA ALA A 90 1.35 16.69 -13.87
C ALA A 90 1.92 15.27 -13.81
N THR A 91 2.17 14.64 -14.96
CA THR A 91 2.80 13.32 -15.05
C THR A 91 4.23 13.27 -14.48
N SER A 92 4.84 14.44 -14.28
CA SER A 92 6.15 14.63 -13.64
C SER A 92 6.07 14.79 -12.11
N SER A 93 4.88 14.69 -11.50
CA SER A 93 4.73 14.78 -10.04
C SER A 93 5.56 13.72 -9.32
N GLY A 94 6.26 14.14 -8.27
CA GLY A 94 7.11 13.27 -7.46
C GLY A 94 6.37 12.11 -6.81
N TYR A 95 5.08 12.26 -6.50
CA TYR A 95 4.26 11.19 -5.91
C TYR A 95 4.21 9.95 -6.79
N PHE A 96 3.93 10.12 -8.09
CA PHE A 96 3.88 9.02 -9.04
C PHE A 96 5.24 8.33 -9.18
N SER A 97 6.32 9.12 -9.28
CA SER A 97 7.68 8.59 -9.37
C SER A 97 8.07 7.82 -8.11
N THR A 98 7.74 8.33 -6.92
CA THR A 98 8.03 7.66 -5.66
C THR A 98 7.34 6.30 -5.57
N VAL A 99 6.04 6.24 -5.82
CA VAL A 99 5.28 4.99 -5.74
C VAL A 99 5.75 3.99 -6.80
N TYR A 100 5.92 4.44 -8.04
CA TYR A 100 6.37 3.58 -9.13
C TYR A 100 7.76 3.00 -8.88
N SER A 101 8.75 3.85 -8.56
CA SER A 101 10.12 3.42 -8.34
C SER A 101 10.29 2.57 -7.09
N SER A 102 9.51 2.82 -6.03
CA SER A 102 9.54 1.99 -4.83
C SER A 102 9.13 0.55 -5.12
N TYR A 103 8.00 0.34 -5.79
CA TYR A 103 7.58 -1.01 -6.14
C TYR A 103 8.50 -1.67 -7.17
N GLN A 104 9.03 -0.94 -8.16
CA GLN A 104 10.03 -1.46 -9.09
C GLN A 104 11.32 -1.87 -8.35
N GLY A 105 11.75 -1.06 -7.38
CA GLY A 105 12.87 -1.39 -6.49
C GLY A 105 12.63 -2.66 -5.67
N MET A 106 11.41 -2.88 -5.20
CA MET A 106 11.04 -4.11 -4.49
C MET A 106 11.07 -5.33 -5.39
N ILE A 107 10.60 -5.21 -6.63
CA ILE A 107 10.72 -6.28 -7.65
C ILE A 107 12.19 -6.61 -7.91
N ALA A 108 13.05 -5.61 -8.03
CA ALA A 108 14.49 -5.82 -8.23
C ALA A 108 15.15 -6.52 -7.05
N ARG A 109 14.83 -6.13 -5.79
CA ARG A 109 15.33 -6.80 -4.58
C ARG A 109 14.87 -8.26 -4.49
N ALA A 110 13.61 -8.52 -4.83
CA ALA A 110 13.08 -9.87 -4.89
C ALA A 110 13.83 -10.71 -5.95
N ASN A 111 14.01 -10.17 -7.15
CA ASN A 111 14.76 -10.85 -8.21
C ASN A 111 16.22 -11.11 -7.84
N TYR A 112 16.86 -10.20 -7.10
CA TYR A 112 18.23 -10.40 -6.59
C TYR A 112 18.35 -11.67 -5.72
N ILE A 113 17.40 -11.88 -4.81
CA ILE A 113 17.34 -13.10 -3.99
C ILE A 113 17.05 -14.33 -4.85
N LEU A 114 16.05 -14.24 -5.75
CA LEU A 114 15.61 -15.36 -6.56
C LEU A 114 16.70 -15.82 -7.54
N ASP A 115 17.42 -14.89 -8.15
CA ASP A 115 18.52 -15.21 -9.06
C ASP A 115 19.77 -15.67 -8.32
N GLY A 116 20.04 -15.13 -7.13
CA GLY A 116 21.07 -15.63 -6.25
C GLY A 116 20.82 -17.09 -5.85
N TYR A 117 19.58 -17.42 -5.50
CA TYR A 117 19.19 -18.79 -5.16
C TYR A 117 19.40 -19.81 -6.33
N LYS A 118 19.18 -19.37 -7.56
CA LYS A 118 19.42 -20.21 -8.75
C LYS A 118 20.91 -20.46 -9.04
N LYS A 119 21.76 -19.52 -8.61
CA LYS A 119 23.20 -19.51 -8.95
C LYS A 119 24.10 -20.02 -7.82
N VAL A 120 23.62 -19.97 -6.58
CA VAL A 120 24.44 -20.32 -5.41
C VAL A 120 24.80 -21.79 -5.42
N ASP A 121 26.10 -22.08 -5.22
CA ASP A 121 26.61 -23.46 -5.01
C ASP A 121 26.47 -23.82 -3.51
N MET A 122 25.56 -24.70 -3.20
CA MET A 122 25.30 -25.20 -1.83
C MET A 122 26.03 -26.50 -1.51
N SER A 123 27.06 -26.89 -2.28
CA SER A 123 27.80 -28.15 -2.08
C SER A 123 28.65 -28.16 -0.81
N ASN A 124 29.04 -26.99 -0.28
CA ASN A 124 29.80 -26.89 0.96
C ASN A 124 28.90 -27.12 2.20
N ALA A 125 28.84 -28.36 2.69
CA ALA A 125 27.99 -28.77 3.81
C ALA A 125 28.36 -28.10 5.17
N VAL A 126 29.53 -27.49 5.30
CA VAL A 126 29.92 -26.75 6.49
C VAL A 126 29.24 -25.38 6.53
N VAL A 127 29.09 -24.74 5.39
CA VAL A 127 28.41 -23.44 5.22
C VAL A 127 26.90 -23.64 5.04
N TYR A 128 26.50 -24.58 4.17
CA TYR A 128 25.10 -24.83 3.82
C TYR A 128 24.55 -26.03 4.60
N THR A 129 24.48 -25.84 5.92
CA THR A 129 23.81 -26.80 6.82
C THR A 129 22.30 -26.87 6.50
N PRO A 130 21.60 -27.95 6.90
CA PRO A 130 20.13 -28.01 6.73
C PRO A 130 19.41 -26.80 7.31
N GLU A 131 19.87 -26.24 8.45
CA GLU A 131 19.32 -25.03 9.06
C GLU A 131 19.53 -23.80 8.17
N ASN A 132 20.73 -23.59 7.63
CA ASN A 132 21.03 -22.47 6.77
C ASN A 132 20.26 -22.56 5.45
N ILE A 133 20.11 -23.75 4.88
CA ILE A 133 19.28 -23.98 3.69
C ILE A 133 17.81 -23.65 3.99
N ALA A 134 17.29 -24.00 5.16
CA ALA A 134 15.94 -23.64 5.58
C ALA A 134 15.75 -22.11 5.64
N LYS A 135 16.70 -21.38 6.25
CA LYS A 135 16.69 -19.89 6.27
C LYS A 135 16.73 -19.28 4.88
N ILE A 136 17.57 -19.82 3.97
CA ILE A 136 17.61 -19.39 2.57
C ILE A 136 16.24 -19.59 1.89
N LYS A 137 15.62 -20.76 2.09
CA LYS A 137 14.30 -21.06 1.52
C LYS A 137 13.22 -20.08 1.99
N VAL A 138 13.26 -19.67 3.26
CA VAL A 138 12.35 -18.62 3.77
C VAL A 138 12.59 -17.32 3.03
N ALA A 139 13.83 -16.86 2.84
CA ALA A 139 14.14 -15.66 2.08
C ALA A 139 13.64 -15.74 0.63
N VAL A 140 13.71 -16.91 0.01
CA VAL A 140 13.16 -17.16 -1.34
C VAL A 140 11.63 -17.04 -1.36
N GLY A 141 10.95 -17.59 -0.35
CA GLY A 141 9.51 -17.44 -0.19
C GLY A 141 9.09 -15.99 -0.03
N ASP A 142 9.80 -15.26 0.84
CA ASP A 142 9.57 -13.84 1.08
C ASP A 142 9.83 -13.00 -0.19
N ALA A 143 10.81 -13.38 -1.00
CA ALA A 143 11.07 -12.71 -2.27
C ALA A 143 9.93 -12.92 -3.28
N TYR A 144 9.39 -14.13 -3.41
CA TYR A 144 8.21 -14.37 -4.24
C TYR A 144 7.00 -13.58 -3.76
N PHE A 145 6.72 -13.58 -2.46
CA PHE A 145 5.63 -12.80 -1.88
C PHE A 145 5.80 -11.30 -2.16
N THR A 146 7.00 -10.78 -1.93
CA THR A 146 7.33 -9.36 -2.17
C THR A 146 7.13 -8.96 -3.62
N ARG A 147 7.54 -9.82 -4.57
CA ARG A 147 7.37 -9.56 -6.00
C ARG A 147 5.89 -9.57 -6.40
N ALA A 148 5.14 -10.56 -5.92
CA ALA A 148 3.69 -10.61 -6.13
C ALA A 148 2.99 -9.35 -5.62
N TYR A 149 3.27 -8.96 -4.36
CA TYR A 149 2.68 -7.76 -3.75
C TYR A 149 3.04 -6.49 -4.52
N SER A 150 4.30 -6.37 -4.95
CA SER A 150 4.78 -5.17 -5.65
C SER A 150 4.19 -5.05 -7.07
N ILE A 151 4.07 -6.15 -7.80
CA ILE A 151 3.40 -6.18 -9.12
C ILE A 151 1.91 -5.87 -8.93
N PHE A 152 1.26 -6.42 -7.90
CA PHE A 152 -0.12 -6.11 -7.56
C PHE A 152 -0.28 -4.62 -7.21
N GLY A 153 0.58 -4.06 -6.37
CA GLY A 153 0.57 -2.63 -6.04
C GLY A 153 0.68 -1.75 -7.29
N LEU A 154 1.66 -2.02 -8.17
CA LEU A 154 1.78 -1.29 -9.44
C LEU A 154 0.52 -1.39 -10.30
N SER A 155 -0.14 -2.55 -10.34
CA SER A 155 -1.38 -2.71 -11.09
C SER A 155 -2.51 -1.86 -10.52
N GLN A 156 -2.60 -1.74 -9.20
CA GLN A 156 -3.64 -0.95 -8.54
C GLN A 156 -3.50 0.56 -8.84
N TYR A 157 -2.29 1.10 -8.81
CA TYR A 157 -2.04 2.52 -9.06
C TYR A 157 -2.03 2.87 -10.57
N PHE A 158 -1.36 2.06 -11.40
CA PHE A 158 -0.95 2.44 -12.75
C PHE A 158 -1.65 1.66 -13.87
N CYS A 159 -2.59 0.78 -13.56
CA CYS A 159 -3.41 0.10 -14.57
C CYS A 159 -4.89 0.41 -14.34
N ALA A 160 -5.68 0.27 -15.40
CA ALA A 160 -7.12 0.17 -15.25
C ALA A 160 -7.47 -1.04 -14.38
N ASP A 161 -8.70 -1.11 -13.90
CA ASP A 161 -9.22 -2.31 -13.23
C ASP A 161 -9.19 -3.54 -14.16
N TYR A 162 -9.20 -4.70 -13.54
CA TYR A 162 -9.17 -5.95 -14.30
C TYR A 162 -10.58 -6.28 -14.81
N GLU A 163 -10.68 -6.43 -16.12
CA GLU A 163 -11.86 -7.01 -16.78
C GLU A 163 -11.41 -8.16 -17.68
N ALA A 164 -11.98 -9.33 -17.49
CA ALA A 164 -11.59 -10.53 -18.26
C ALA A 164 -11.70 -10.32 -19.78
N SER A 165 -12.67 -9.49 -20.22
CA SER A 165 -12.90 -9.17 -21.64
C SER A 165 -11.79 -8.33 -22.27
N THR A 166 -11.06 -7.53 -21.49
CA THR A 166 -10.04 -6.57 -21.96
C THR A 166 -8.65 -6.85 -21.39
N ALA A 167 -8.52 -7.78 -20.44
CA ALA A 167 -7.26 -8.07 -19.74
C ALA A 167 -6.11 -8.49 -20.66
N SER A 168 -6.39 -9.06 -21.84
CA SER A 168 -5.40 -9.43 -22.85
C SER A 168 -4.95 -8.28 -23.77
N ALA A 169 -5.51 -7.06 -23.57
CA ALA A 169 -5.12 -5.91 -24.39
C ALA A 169 -3.64 -5.56 -24.19
N ALA A 170 -2.97 -5.21 -25.28
CA ALA A 170 -1.55 -4.85 -25.25
C ALA A 170 -1.33 -3.59 -24.39
N ASN A 171 -0.26 -3.58 -23.60
CA ASN A 171 0.13 -2.48 -22.71
C ASN A 171 -0.90 -2.14 -21.61
N SER A 172 -1.83 -3.01 -21.30
CA SER A 172 -2.83 -2.79 -20.24
C SER A 172 -2.28 -3.04 -18.82
N GLY A 173 -1.25 -3.87 -18.70
CA GLY A 173 -0.68 -4.29 -17.42
C GLY A 173 0.56 -3.51 -17.00
N VAL A 174 1.36 -4.12 -16.15
CA VAL A 174 2.56 -3.56 -15.53
C VAL A 174 3.80 -3.87 -16.39
N SER A 175 4.78 -2.99 -16.38
CA SER A 175 6.13 -3.27 -16.88
C SER A 175 6.97 -3.84 -15.73
N TYR A 176 7.46 -5.08 -15.85
CA TYR A 176 8.28 -5.73 -14.82
C TYR A 176 9.29 -6.69 -15.42
N ARG A 177 10.32 -7.03 -14.63
CA ARG A 177 11.31 -8.07 -14.96
C ARG A 177 11.19 -9.23 -13.97
N LEU A 178 11.62 -10.41 -14.41
CA LEU A 178 11.67 -11.63 -13.57
C LEU A 178 13.11 -12.09 -13.30
N ASP A 179 14.08 -11.29 -13.69
CA ASP A 179 15.51 -11.51 -13.49
C ASP A 179 16.14 -10.26 -12.86
N TYR A 180 17.22 -10.47 -12.12
CA TYR A 180 18.07 -9.39 -11.63
C TYR A 180 19.14 -9.10 -12.67
N ALA A 181 18.95 -8.05 -13.43
CA ALA A 181 19.89 -7.62 -14.45
C ALA A 181 19.93 -6.08 -14.48
N PRO A 182 20.63 -5.45 -13.52
CA PRO A 182 20.80 -4.00 -13.50
C PRO A 182 21.53 -3.57 -14.78
N SER A 183 20.95 -2.62 -15.49
CA SER A 183 21.50 -2.13 -16.75
C SER A 183 20.98 -0.74 -17.05
N SER A 184 21.85 0.13 -17.51
CA SER A 184 21.51 1.44 -18.08
C SER A 184 21.10 1.38 -19.56
N SER A 185 21.17 0.18 -20.18
CA SER A 185 20.82 0.02 -21.59
C SER A 185 19.31 0.00 -21.78
N ALA A 186 18.76 1.00 -22.46
CA ALA A 186 17.35 1.07 -22.81
C ALA A 186 16.86 -0.13 -23.62
N ALA A 187 17.73 -0.86 -24.30
CA ALA A 187 17.38 -2.08 -25.04
C ALA A 187 16.87 -3.21 -24.13
N THR A 188 17.31 -3.23 -22.86
CA THR A 188 16.94 -4.26 -21.88
C THR A 188 15.65 -3.94 -21.12
N TYR A 189 15.14 -2.71 -21.20
CA TYR A 189 13.93 -2.32 -20.47
C TYR A 189 12.71 -3.03 -21.03
N PRO A 190 11.82 -3.56 -20.17
CA PRO A 190 10.62 -4.27 -20.59
C PRO A 190 9.54 -3.30 -21.08
N ALA A 191 8.73 -3.75 -22.05
CA ALA A 191 7.44 -3.13 -22.32
C ALA A 191 6.43 -3.45 -21.20
N ARG A 192 5.28 -2.83 -21.24
CA ARG A 192 4.15 -3.23 -20.40
C ARG A 192 3.63 -4.60 -20.82
N ALA A 193 3.36 -5.45 -19.86
CA ALA A 193 2.62 -6.69 -20.07
C ALA A 193 1.13 -6.40 -20.34
N THR A 194 0.34 -7.44 -20.58
CA THR A 194 -1.12 -7.34 -20.46
C THR A 194 -1.54 -7.47 -19.00
N LEU A 195 -2.76 -7.05 -18.64
CA LEU A 195 -3.30 -7.30 -17.30
C LEU A 195 -3.43 -8.79 -17.00
N GLU A 196 -3.84 -9.59 -18.00
CA GLU A 196 -3.89 -11.04 -17.86
C GLU A 196 -2.52 -11.63 -17.48
N GLN A 197 -1.45 -11.24 -18.19
CA GLN A 197 -0.09 -11.67 -17.86
C GLN A 197 0.37 -11.16 -16.50
N THR A 198 0.00 -9.94 -16.13
CA THR A 198 0.32 -9.32 -14.85
C THR A 198 -0.30 -10.12 -13.70
N PHE A 199 -1.60 -10.39 -13.75
CA PHE A 199 -2.28 -11.14 -12.68
C PHE A 199 -1.90 -12.62 -12.66
N LYS A 200 -1.60 -13.21 -13.81
CA LYS A 200 -1.03 -14.55 -13.88
C LYS A 200 0.31 -14.62 -13.14
N GLN A 201 1.22 -13.65 -13.38
CA GLN A 201 2.52 -13.60 -12.68
C GLN A 201 2.36 -13.44 -11.17
N ILE A 202 1.43 -12.58 -10.72
CA ILE A 202 1.11 -12.41 -9.30
C ILE A 202 0.70 -13.76 -8.69
N THR A 203 -0.17 -14.50 -9.36
CA THR A 203 -0.66 -15.81 -8.88
C THR A 203 0.46 -16.84 -8.81
N GLU A 204 1.29 -16.93 -9.86
CA GLU A 204 2.44 -17.84 -9.92
C GLU A 204 3.48 -17.56 -8.82
N ASP A 205 3.71 -16.28 -8.51
CA ASP A 205 4.59 -15.88 -7.42
C ASP A 205 3.98 -16.23 -6.05
N LEU A 206 2.67 -16.04 -5.85
CA LEU A 206 2.00 -16.47 -4.62
C LEU A 206 1.99 -17.99 -4.45
N ASP A 207 1.86 -18.76 -5.53
CA ASP A 207 1.98 -20.22 -5.51
C ASP A 207 3.40 -20.66 -5.15
N SER A 208 4.39 -19.91 -5.62
CA SER A 208 5.79 -20.15 -5.27
C SER A 208 6.09 -19.78 -3.83
N ALA A 209 5.62 -18.61 -3.36
CA ALA A 209 5.74 -18.19 -1.96
C ALA A 209 5.17 -19.25 -1.00
N ALA A 210 3.99 -19.79 -1.30
CA ALA A 210 3.32 -20.80 -0.49
C ALA A 210 4.10 -22.12 -0.34
N LYS A 211 5.01 -22.43 -1.28
CA LYS A 211 5.89 -23.61 -1.19
C LYS A 211 7.06 -23.43 -0.23
N TYR A 212 7.52 -22.18 -0.04
CA TYR A 212 8.71 -21.87 0.73
C TYR A 212 8.40 -21.30 2.12
N ILE A 213 7.34 -20.52 2.26
CA ILE A 213 6.88 -19.97 3.53
C ILE A 213 6.09 -21.07 4.26
N THR A 214 6.60 -21.52 5.40
CA THR A 214 5.97 -22.59 6.19
C THR A 214 5.34 -22.08 7.49
N ALA A 215 5.58 -20.82 7.87
CA ALA A 215 4.94 -20.20 9.02
C ALA A 215 3.44 -20.00 8.75
N GLU A 216 2.59 -20.47 9.65
CA GLU A 216 1.13 -20.37 9.52
C GLU A 216 0.63 -18.92 9.71
N GLY A 217 1.20 -18.20 10.65
CA GLY A 217 0.78 -16.87 11.07
C GLY A 217 0.08 -16.89 12.42
N GLU A 218 0.09 -15.74 13.06
CA GLU A 218 -0.58 -15.43 14.34
C GLU A 218 -0.92 -13.92 14.35
N ALA A 219 -1.72 -13.47 15.29
CA ALA A 219 -2.09 -12.06 15.40
C ALA A 219 -0.85 -11.16 15.52
N SER A 220 -0.84 -10.08 14.77
CA SER A 220 0.25 -9.10 14.71
C SER A 220 1.61 -9.69 14.28
N TYR A 221 1.59 -10.77 13.48
CA TYR A 221 2.82 -11.42 13.04
C TYR A 221 3.65 -10.50 12.14
N GLY A 222 4.92 -10.35 12.48
CA GLY A 222 5.83 -9.42 11.79
C GLY A 222 6.48 -9.95 10.51
N TYR A 223 6.14 -11.17 10.10
CA TYR A 223 6.72 -11.82 8.91
C TYR A 223 5.65 -12.35 7.98
N PHE A 224 6.02 -12.63 6.72
CA PHE A 224 5.11 -13.26 5.78
C PHE A 224 4.83 -14.70 6.22
N SER A 225 3.57 -15.08 6.12
CA SER A 225 3.04 -16.36 6.57
C SER A 225 2.05 -16.93 5.55
N GLN A 226 1.62 -18.17 5.75
CA GLN A 226 0.56 -18.77 4.93
C GLN A 226 -0.73 -17.92 5.00
N ASP A 227 -1.02 -17.33 6.16
CA ASP A 227 -2.19 -16.49 6.33
C ASP A 227 -2.05 -15.13 5.63
N ALA A 228 -0.85 -14.54 5.62
CA ALA A 228 -0.57 -13.35 4.80
C ALA A 228 -0.71 -13.64 3.28
N ILE A 229 -0.28 -14.83 2.84
CA ILE A 229 -0.48 -15.28 1.44
C ILE A 229 -1.97 -15.42 1.13
N LYS A 230 -2.78 -16.02 2.01
CA LYS A 230 -4.23 -16.14 1.83
C LYS A 230 -4.90 -14.77 1.78
N ALA A 231 -4.50 -13.83 2.65
CA ALA A 231 -5.03 -12.47 2.65
C ALA A 231 -4.74 -11.74 1.33
N LEU A 232 -3.50 -11.83 0.82
CA LEU A 232 -3.17 -11.25 -0.48
C LEU A 232 -3.92 -11.94 -1.63
N ARG A 233 -4.06 -13.26 -1.60
CA ARG A 233 -4.87 -14.00 -2.59
C ARG A 233 -6.34 -13.56 -2.57
N ALA A 234 -6.91 -13.27 -1.41
CA ALA A 234 -8.28 -12.76 -1.31
C ALA A 234 -8.40 -11.38 -1.99
N ARG A 235 -7.46 -10.45 -1.75
CA ARG A 235 -7.41 -9.14 -2.44
C ARG A 235 -7.22 -9.28 -3.95
N VAL A 236 -6.29 -10.11 -4.39
CA VAL A 236 -6.00 -10.34 -5.82
C VAL A 236 -7.21 -10.94 -6.52
N ALA A 237 -7.83 -11.95 -5.92
CA ALA A 237 -9.04 -12.58 -6.48
C ALA A 237 -10.21 -11.58 -6.57
N LEU A 238 -10.40 -10.74 -5.53
CA LEU A 238 -11.41 -9.69 -5.57
C LEU A 238 -11.15 -8.67 -6.68
N ALA A 239 -9.89 -8.28 -6.89
CA ALA A 239 -9.50 -7.36 -7.96
C ALA A 239 -9.64 -7.96 -9.37
N MET A 240 -9.74 -9.28 -9.48
CA MET A 240 -9.97 -10.01 -10.75
C MET A 240 -11.44 -10.38 -10.96
N ASP A 241 -12.35 -9.96 -10.09
CA ASP A 241 -13.75 -10.41 -10.04
C ASP A 241 -13.89 -11.94 -9.88
N ASP A 242 -12.84 -12.61 -9.42
CA ASP A 242 -12.88 -14.02 -9.03
C ASP A 242 -13.50 -14.17 -7.63
N TYR A 243 -14.81 -13.91 -7.57
CA TYR A 243 -15.55 -13.91 -6.32
C TYR A 243 -15.55 -15.27 -5.61
N THR A 244 -15.38 -16.35 -6.35
CA THR A 244 -15.27 -17.69 -5.78
C THR A 244 -14.01 -17.84 -4.93
N ASN A 245 -12.86 -17.50 -5.48
CA ASN A 245 -11.60 -17.57 -4.77
C ASN A 245 -11.44 -16.45 -3.73
N ALA A 246 -11.97 -15.25 -3.98
CA ALA A 246 -12.01 -14.18 -3.00
C ALA A 246 -12.77 -14.59 -1.73
N ALA A 247 -13.99 -15.13 -1.88
CA ALA A 247 -14.77 -15.66 -0.76
C ALA A 247 -14.06 -16.83 -0.07
N LYS A 248 -13.46 -17.74 -0.83
CA LYS A 248 -12.75 -18.91 -0.28
C LYS A 248 -11.62 -18.47 0.65
N TYR A 249 -10.66 -17.69 0.15
CA TYR A 249 -9.49 -17.29 0.94
C TYR A 249 -9.85 -16.43 2.14
N ALA A 250 -10.79 -15.48 1.98
CA ALA A 250 -11.24 -14.64 3.07
C ALA A 250 -11.94 -15.48 4.17
N THR A 251 -12.82 -16.40 3.79
CA THR A 251 -13.55 -17.22 4.77
C THR A 251 -12.71 -18.31 5.40
N GLU A 252 -11.63 -18.78 4.77
CA GLU A 252 -10.66 -19.66 5.41
C GLU A 252 -10.01 -18.96 6.61
N LEU A 253 -9.55 -17.71 6.44
CA LEU A 253 -8.96 -16.91 7.53
C LEU A 253 -9.96 -16.61 8.66
N ILE A 254 -11.20 -16.28 8.31
CA ILE A 254 -12.25 -16.01 9.32
C ILE A 254 -12.57 -17.27 10.14
N LYS A 255 -12.70 -18.43 9.48
CA LYS A 255 -13.08 -19.70 10.13
C LYS A 255 -11.97 -20.30 10.98
N ASP A 256 -10.72 -19.99 10.70
CA ASP A 256 -9.59 -20.44 11.49
C ASP A 256 -9.64 -19.91 12.93
N GLY A 257 -10.27 -18.75 13.13
CA GLY A 257 -10.52 -18.18 14.46
C GLY A 257 -9.29 -17.62 15.17
N LYS A 258 -8.12 -17.60 14.52
CA LYS A 258 -6.89 -16.99 15.06
C LYS A 258 -7.01 -15.47 15.20
N TYR A 259 -7.74 -14.85 14.29
CA TYR A 259 -7.91 -13.41 14.19
C TYR A 259 -9.34 -13.07 14.59
N THR A 260 -9.49 -12.19 15.56
CA THR A 260 -10.82 -11.80 16.08
C THR A 260 -11.03 -10.29 15.89
N LEU A 261 -12.25 -9.92 15.53
CA LEU A 261 -12.63 -8.51 15.47
C LEU A 261 -12.65 -7.91 16.88
N ALA A 262 -12.18 -6.67 17.01
CA ALA A 262 -12.36 -5.89 18.23
C ALA A 262 -13.86 -5.82 18.60
N GLU A 263 -14.16 -6.07 19.87
CA GLU A 263 -15.55 -6.25 20.34
C GLU A 263 -16.20 -4.97 20.84
N ASP A 264 -15.39 -3.98 21.18
CA ASP A 264 -15.84 -2.70 21.70
C ASP A 264 -14.91 -1.53 21.31
N ALA A 265 -15.19 -0.35 21.84
CA ALA A 265 -14.42 0.86 21.57
C ALA A 265 -12.99 0.80 22.12
N ASP A 266 -12.79 0.17 23.28
CA ASP A 266 -11.46 0.09 23.93
C ASP A 266 -10.53 -0.85 23.14
N GLU A 267 -11.01 -2.02 22.72
CA GLU A 267 -10.24 -2.93 21.87
C GLU A 267 -9.96 -2.32 20.50
N LEU A 268 -10.91 -1.56 19.94
CA LEU A 268 -10.71 -0.87 18.67
C LEU A 268 -9.70 0.29 18.80
N ALA A 269 -9.69 0.97 19.94
CA ALA A 269 -8.67 1.97 20.26
C ALA A 269 -7.29 1.33 20.40
N ASP A 270 -7.19 0.19 21.10
CA ASP A 270 -5.95 -0.54 21.30
C ASP A 270 -5.29 -0.94 19.96
N LEU A 271 -6.09 -1.39 19.00
CA LEU A 271 -5.63 -1.75 17.65
C LEU A 271 -4.87 -0.60 16.95
N TRP A 272 -5.35 0.65 17.10
CA TRP A 272 -4.84 1.79 16.34
C TRP A 272 -3.93 2.73 17.15
N GLN A 273 -4.04 2.72 18.48
CA GLN A 273 -3.23 3.56 19.36
C GLN A 273 -2.02 2.81 19.92
N ASN A 274 -2.17 1.51 20.16
CA ASN A 274 -1.16 0.69 20.82
C ASN A 274 -0.61 -0.44 19.93
N ASP A 275 -1.04 -0.54 18.68
CA ASP A 275 -0.71 -1.65 17.76
C ASP A 275 -1.08 -3.03 18.32
N GLY A 276 -2.06 -3.08 19.21
CA GLY A 276 -2.52 -4.26 19.95
C GLY A 276 -3.69 -4.99 19.28
N GLY A 277 -4.32 -5.87 20.08
CA GLY A 277 -5.48 -6.66 19.64
C GLY A 277 -5.16 -7.81 18.69
N ASN A 278 -6.21 -8.51 18.24
CA ASN A 278 -6.09 -9.73 17.45
C ASN A 278 -6.58 -9.59 15.99
N GLU A 279 -6.91 -8.37 15.54
CA GLU A 279 -7.41 -8.17 14.16
C GLU A 279 -6.32 -8.24 13.10
N THR A 280 -5.08 -7.96 13.44
CA THR A 280 -4.00 -7.81 12.47
C THR A 280 -3.41 -9.15 12.09
N ILE A 281 -3.53 -9.51 10.80
CA ILE A 281 -2.96 -10.75 10.23
C ILE A 281 -1.46 -10.58 10.01
N MET A 282 -1.03 -9.39 9.59
CA MET A 282 0.38 -9.05 9.41
C MET A 282 0.59 -7.54 9.57
N GLN A 283 1.62 -7.17 10.32
CA GLN A 283 2.11 -5.79 10.45
C GLN A 283 3.63 -5.75 10.41
N PHE A 284 4.17 -4.57 10.10
CA PHE A 284 5.62 -4.36 10.07
C PHE A 284 6.07 -3.72 11.38
N ALA A 285 6.88 -4.43 12.14
CA ALA A 285 7.47 -3.89 13.36
C ALA A 285 8.36 -2.66 13.08
N CYS A 286 8.29 -1.68 13.98
CA CYS A 286 9.07 -0.44 13.93
C CYS A 286 9.86 -0.23 15.25
N PRO A 287 10.78 -1.14 15.61
CA PRO A 287 11.43 -1.13 16.92
C PRO A 287 12.42 0.03 17.13
N THR A 288 12.82 0.72 16.07
CA THR A 288 13.78 1.83 16.13
C THR A 288 13.30 3.04 15.34
N LYS A 289 13.88 4.21 15.60
CA LYS A 289 13.53 5.45 14.91
C LYS A 289 13.84 5.43 13.40
N GLU A 290 14.81 4.63 12.96
CA GLU A 290 15.17 4.46 11.57
C GLU A 290 14.14 3.64 10.78
N GLU A 291 13.26 2.94 11.49
CA GLU A 291 12.24 2.07 10.93
C GLU A 291 10.83 2.69 10.92
N LEU A 292 10.69 3.91 11.45
CA LEU A 292 9.41 4.59 11.46
C LEU A 292 8.87 4.78 10.05
N PRO A 293 7.56 4.56 9.83
CA PRO A 293 6.90 4.99 8.62
C PRO A 293 6.81 6.52 8.58
N ASN A 294 6.56 7.09 7.40
CA ASN A 294 6.19 8.49 7.32
C ASN A 294 4.85 8.71 8.04
N SER A 295 4.72 9.87 8.69
CA SER A 295 3.52 10.16 9.48
C SER A 295 2.36 10.68 8.62
N SER A 296 1.13 10.37 9.04
CA SER A 296 -0.10 10.75 8.36
C SER A 296 -0.64 12.11 8.82
N LYS A 297 0.22 13.11 8.93
CA LYS A 297 -0.11 14.42 9.58
C LYS A 297 -1.19 15.25 8.90
N ILE A 298 -1.42 15.08 7.62
CA ILE A 298 -2.23 16.02 6.82
C ILE A 298 -3.73 16.05 7.17
N TYR A 299 -4.27 14.98 7.72
CA TYR A 299 -5.70 14.90 8.06
C TYR A 299 -5.94 14.56 9.53
N GLN A 300 -4.92 14.70 10.38
CA GLN A 300 -5.02 14.43 11.80
C GLN A 300 -4.67 15.67 12.63
N PRO A 301 -5.48 16.00 13.64
CA PRO A 301 -5.21 17.17 14.48
C PRO A 301 -4.05 16.89 15.42
N TYR A 302 -3.17 17.86 15.55
CA TYR A 302 -2.11 17.81 16.54
C TYR A 302 -2.63 18.03 17.96
N SER A 303 -2.01 17.41 18.95
CA SER A 303 -2.33 17.59 20.36
C SER A 303 -2.08 19.02 20.87
N ASP A 304 -1.24 19.78 20.17
CA ASP A 304 -1.00 21.21 20.45
C ASP A 304 -2.08 22.16 19.88
N GLY A 305 -3.12 21.62 19.23
CA GLY A 305 -4.22 22.38 18.64
C GLY A 305 -3.96 22.86 17.22
N SER A 306 -2.88 22.46 16.58
CA SER A 306 -2.64 22.77 15.17
C SER A 306 -3.73 22.17 14.28
N VAL A 307 -4.19 22.94 13.31
CA VAL A 307 -5.30 22.57 12.41
C VAL A 307 -4.78 21.61 11.33
N PRO A 308 -5.45 20.47 11.08
CA PRO A 308 -5.09 19.58 9.99
C PRO A 308 -5.37 20.23 8.62
N ASP A 309 -4.62 19.84 7.60
CA ASP A 309 -4.84 20.33 6.23
C ASP A 309 -6.18 19.85 5.63
N TYR A 310 -6.67 18.70 6.10
CA TYR A 310 -7.90 18.07 5.62
C TYR A 310 -8.75 17.57 6.79
N ILE A 311 -10.07 17.67 6.66
CA ILE A 311 -11.04 17.15 7.62
C ILE A 311 -12.04 16.22 6.91
N PRO A 312 -12.63 15.26 7.63
CA PRO A 312 -13.68 14.40 7.08
C PRO A 312 -14.86 15.21 6.54
N THR A 313 -15.44 14.77 5.45
CA THR A 313 -16.68 15.37 4.94
C THR A 313 -17.86 15.03 5.85
N GLN A 314 -18.91 15.85 5.83
CA GLN A 314 -20.18 15.52 6.49
C GLN A 314 -20.76 14.24 5.91
N THR A 315 -20.64 14.03 4.60
CA THR A 315 -21.09 12.80 3.91
C THR A 315 -20.45 11.55 4.50
N LEU A 316 -19.15 11.57 4.76
CA LEU A 316 -18.46 10.47 5.44
C LEU A 316 -18.96 10.30 6.88
N MET A 317 -19.10 11.41 7.62
CA MET A 317 -19.57 11.37 9.02
C MET A 317 -21.00 10.83 9.16
N ASP A 318 -21.86 11.08 8.18
CA ASP A 318 -23.24 10.60 8.14
C ASP A 318 -23.36 9.08 7.92
N LEU A 319 -22.29 8.41 7.49
CA LEU A 319 -22.24 6.95 7.40
C LEU A 319 -22.23 6.28 8.78
N TYR A 320 -21.73 6.96 9.81
CA TYR A 320 -21.61 6.42 11.16
C TYR A 320 -22.80 6.77 12.02
N SER A 321 -23.44 5.77 12.63
CA SER A 321 -24.46 5.98 13.67
C SER A 321 -23.84 6.57 14.94
N ALA A 322 -24.67 7.03 15.86
CA ALA A 322 -24.21 7.54 17.15
C ALA A 322 -23.55 6.45 18.02
N ASN A 323 -23.97 5.20 17.84
CA ASN A 323 -23.50 4.02 18.59
C ASN A 323 -22.34 3.30 17.90
N ASP A 324 -21.80 3.85 16.80
CA ASP A 324 -20.67 3.24 16.11
C ASP A 324 -19.38 3.53 16.87
N TYR A 325 -18.69 2.49 17.35
CA TYR A 325 -17.43 2.60 18.08
C TYR A 325 -16.36 3.32 17.28
N ARG A 326 -16.33 3.16 15.95
CA ARG A 326 -15.40 3.87 15.05
C ARG A 326 -15.59 5.37 15.09
N LYS A 327 -16.83 5.85 15.20
CA LYS A 327 -17.11 7.28 15.34
C LYS A 327 -16.54 7.83 16.64
N GLN A 328 -16.58 7.04 17.72
CA GLN A 328 -16.09 7.42 19.03
C GLN A 328 -14.57 7.42 19.10
N VAL A 329 -13.92 6.47 18.43
CA VAL A 329 -12.47 6.22 18.54
C VAL A 329 -11.67 6.91 17.43
N TRP A 330 -12.19 6.91 16.19
CA TRP A 330 -11.45 7.40 15.02
C TRP A 330 -11.72 8.86 14.68
N PHE A 331 -12.62 9.52 15.39
CA PHE A 331 -12.95 10.92 15.13
C PHE A 331 -13.07 11.70 16.42
N ASN A 332 -12.34 12.80 16.51
CA ASN A 332 -12.43 13.74 17.62
C ASN A 332 -13.26 14.95 17.22
N LYS A 333 -14.30 15.26 18.01
CA LYS A 333 -15.06 16.48 17.85
C LYS A 333 -14.34 17.63 18.54
N MET A 334 -13.95 18.65 17.78
CA MET A 334 -13.17 19.76 18.29
C MET A 334 -13.48 21.08 17.59
N THR A 335 -13.18 22.18 18.24
CA THR A 335 -13.27 23.53 17.66
C THR A 335 -11.98 23.82 16.89
N LEU A 336 -12.08 24.07 15.60
CA LEU A 336 -10.98 24.53 14.76
C LEU A 336 -11.09 26.01 14.50
N THR A 337 -9.93 26.69 14.49
CA THR A 337 -9.80 28.08 14.00
C THR A 337 -8.79 28.09 12.88
N THR A 338 -9.25 28.40 11.67
CA THR A 338 -8.40 28.39 10.47
C THR A 338 -7.45 29.59 10.43
N ASN A 339 -6.44 29.55 9.60
CA ASN A 339 -5.52 30.67 9.35
C ASN A 339 -6.23 31.94 8.86
N THR A 340 -7.44 31.82 8.33
CA THR A 340 -8.26 32.94 7.86
C THR A 340 -9.20 33.49 8.95
N GLY A 341 -9.17 32.92 10.15
CA GLY A 341 -9.98 33.32 11.29
C GLY A 341 -11.37 32.69 11.33
N ALA A 342 -11.75 31.84 10.42
CA ALA A 342 -13.00 31.08 10.51
C ALA A 342 -12.91 30.06 11.65
N THR A 343 -13.95 30.00 12.48
CA THR A 343 -14.00 29.10 13.66
C THR A 343 -15.27 28.25 13.61
N GLY A 344 -15.15 26.96 13.92
CA GLY A 344 -16.30 26.08 13.99
C GLY A 344 -15.98 24.74 14.63
N GLU A 345 -17.03 24.06 15.10
CA GLU A 345 -16.93 22.74 15.71
C GLU A 345 -17.12 21.65 14.66
N VAL A 346 -16.15 20.75 14.50
CA VAL A 346 -16.13 19.67 13.49
C VAL A 346 -15.53 18.40 14.08
N TYR A 347 -15.79 17.27 13.41
CA TYR A 347 -15.04 16.06 13.63
C TYR A 347 -13.73 16.10 12.82
N CYS A 348 -12.62 15.80 13.49
CA CYS A 348 -11.32 15.58 12.89
C CYS A 348 -10.99 14.10 12.92
N PHE A 349 -10.27 13.62 11.91
CA PHE A 349 -9.86 12.22 11.83
C PHE A 349 -8.75 11.92 12.84
N ASN A 350 -8.89 10.85 13.61
CA ASN A 350 -7.99 10.50 14.72
C ASN A 350 -7.73 9.00 14.83
N LYS A 351 -7.89 8.26 13.75
CA LYS A 351 -7.66 6.79 13.73
C LYS A 351 -6.21 6.45 14.11
N ILE A 352 -5.25 7.26 13.68
CA ILE A 352 -3.86 7.21 14.10
C ILE A 352 -3.60 8.43 14.98
N VAL A 353 -3.33 8.19 16.26
CA VAL A 353 -3.22 9.28 17.24
C VAL A 353 -1.84 9.97 17.21
N ASP A 354 -1.81 11.20 17.69
CA ASP A 354 -0.59 12.02 17.75
C ASP A 354 0.53 11.36 18.58
N HIS A 355 0.19 10.88 19.77
CA HIS A 355 1.12 10.29 20.72
C HIS A 355 0.76 8.82 21.00
N GLY A 356 0.86 7.97 19.97
CA GLY A 356 0.57 6.53 20.08
C GLY A 356 1.72 5.73 20.69
N ALA A 357 1.62 4.39 20.54
CA ALA A 357 2.59 3.45 21.11
C ALA A 357 4.02 3.68 20.64
N LEU A 358 4.23 3.94 19.35
CA LEU A 358 5.57 4.17 18.79
C LEU A 358 6.19 5.46 19.36
N TRP A 359 5.40 6.53 19.54
CA TRP A 359 5.89 7.75 20.17
C TRP A 359 6.32 7.50 21.63
N THR A 360 5.53 6.74 22.37
CA THR A 360 5.83 6.38 23.77
C THR A 360 7.07 5.47 23.85
N MET A 361 7.13 4.44 23.00
CA MET A 361 8.25 3.49 22.94
C MET A 361 9.58 4.20 22.59
N LEU A 362 9.53 5.17 21.70
CA LEU A 362 10.70 5.96 21.27
C LEU A 362 10.93 7.22 22.11
N GLN A 363 10.41 7.25 23.33
CA GLN A 363 10.65 8.28 24.36
C GLN A 363 10.33 9.71 23.89
N GLY A 364 9.23 9.89 23.18
CA GLY A 364 8.80 11.20 22.69
C GLY A 364 9.55 11.70 21.46
N TYR A 365 10.10 10.78 20.66
CA TYR A 365 10.76 11.16 19.41
C TYR A 365 9.77 11.84 18.45
N GLU A 366 10.03 13.10 18.11
CA GLU A 366 9.08 13.99 17.39
C GLU A 366 8.59 13.38 16.05
N TYR A 367 9.44 12.64 15.35
CA TYR A 367 9.05 11.99 14.10
C TYR A 367 8.22 10.72 14.28
N ALA A 368 7.98 10.27 15.51
CA ALA A 368 7.09 9.17 15.82
C ALA A 368 5.64 9.61 16.05
N ARG A 369 5.35 10.91 15.97
CA ARG A 369 3.99 11.44 16.02
C ARG A 369 3.19 10.93 14.82
N PHE A 370 1.94 10.52 15.05
CA PHE A 370 1.06 9.93 14.03
C PHE A 370 1.63 8.72 13.31
N CYS A 371 2.47 7.95 13.98
CA CYS A 371 3.03 6.70 13.46
C CYS A 371 2.44 5.51 14.20
N ILE A 372 2.17 4.46 13.44
CA ILE A 372 1.81 3.12 13.91
C ILE A 372 2.65 2.10 13.17
N GLU A 373 2.71 0.89 13.66
CA GLU A 373 3.22 -0.25 12.90
C GLU A 373 2.33 -0.50 11.67
N PRO A 374 2.84 -0.37 10.43
CA PRO A 374 2.02 -0.48 9.23
C PRO A 374 1.34 -1.84 9.14
N LYS A 375 0.01 -1.85 9.15
CA LYS A 375 -0.82 -3.05 9.06
C LYS A 375 -1.05 -3.42 7.60
N MET A 376 -0.49 -4.56 7.18
CA MET A 376 -0.61 -5.03 5.80
C MET A 376 -1.97 -5.64 5.52
N PHE A 377 -2.47 -6.45 6.47
CA PHE A 377 -3.74 -7.14 6.38
C PHE A 377 -4.43 -7.19 7.74
N ARG A 378 -5.74 -6.99 7.75
CA ARG A 378 -6.61 -7.11 8.93
C ARG A 378 -7.76 -8.05 8.64
N ILE A 379 -8.24 -8.77 9.67
CA ILE A 379 -9.35 -9.69 9.51
C ILE A 379 -10.65 -8.97 9.13
N ALA A 380 -10.85 -7.71 9.56
CA ALA A 380 -12.02 -6.91 9.18
C ALA A 380 -12.14 -6.75 7.66
N GLU A 381 -11.03 -6.59 6.94
CA GLU A 381 -11.06 -6.58 5.48
C GLU A 381 -11.49 -7.92 4.89
N MET A 382 -11.12 -9.04 5.51
CA MET A 382 -11.55 -10.37 5.05
C MET A 382 -13.07 -10.54 5.17
N TYR A 383 -13.70 -10.01 6.23
CA TYR A 383 -15.17 -9.95 6.34
C TYR A 383 -15.78 -9.14 5.20
N LEU A 384 -15.21 -7.99 4.85
CA LEU A 384 -15.69 -7.16 3.73
C LEU A 384 -15.51 -7.85 2.38
N ILE A 385 -14.37 -8.50 2.15
CA ILE A 385 -14.12 -9.29 0.92
C ILE A 385 -15.12 -10.44 0.82
N ALA A 386 -15.36 -11.17 1.91
CA ALA A 386 -16.32 -12.26 1.92
C ALA A 386 -17.75 -11.76 1.65
N ALA A 387 -18.18 -10.66 2.31
CA ALA A 387 -19.49 -10.06 2.12
C ALA A 387 -19.70 -9.64 0.65
N GLU A 388 -18.74 -8.95 0.07
CA GLU A 388 -18.78 -8.51 -1.32
C GLU A 388 -18.81 -9.70 -2.30
N ALA A 389 -17.88 -10.63 -2.13
CA ALA A 389 -17.73 -11.76 -3.04
C ALA A 389 -18.98 -12.65 -3.06
N TYR A 390 -19.60 -12.94 -1.90
CA TYR A 390 -20.85 -13.66 -1.85
C TYR A 390 -22.01 -12.86 -2.46
N ALA A 391 -22.10 -11.55 -2.20
CA ALA A 391 -23.11 -10.70 -2.80
C ALA A 391 -23.00 -10.69 -4.32
N GLN A 392 -21.80 -10.56 -4.86
CA GLN A 392 -21.53 -10.58 -6.29
C GLN A 392 -21.85 -11.94 -6.93
N ALA A 393 -21.54 -13.03 -6.22
CA ALA A 393 -21.90 -14.40 -6.64
C ALA A 393 -23.40 -14.72 -6.51
N GLY A 394 -24.21 -13.83 -5.95
CA GLY A 394 -25.67 -14.00 -5.79
C GLY A 394 -26.10 -14.73 -4.52
N ASP A 395 -25.17 -15.08 -3.62
CA ASP A 395 -25.48 -15.65 -2.30
C ASP A 395 -25.70 -14.52 -1.27
N LEU A 396 -26.85 -13.86 -1.37
CA LEU A 396 -27.16 -12.70 -0.52
C LEU A 396 -27.19 -13.03 0.97
N THR A 397 -27.57 -14.27 1.31
CA THR A 397 -27.62 -14.73 2.71
C THR A 397 -26.23 -14.77 3.33
N LYS A 398 -25.26 -15.38 2.63
CA LYS A 398 -23.88 -15.40 3.14
C LYS A 398 -23.24 -14.02 3.09
N GLY A 399 -23.47 -13.24 2.02
CA GLY A 399 -22.96 -11.87 1.93
C GLY A 399 -23.44 -11.01 3.10
N ALA A 400 -24.76 -11.06 3.40
CA ALA A 400 -25.36 -10.36 4.54
C ALA A 400 -24.78 -10.85 5.88
N LYS A 401 -24.56 -12.17 6.03
CA LYS A 401 -23.98 -12.73 7.26
C LYS A 401 -22.62 -12.12 7.58
N TYR A 402 -21.66 -12.14 6.66
CA TYR A 402 -20.32 -11.60 6.91
C TYR A 402 -20.33 -10.08 7.13
N LEU A 403 -21.22 -9.35 6.45
CA LEU A 403 -21.43 -7.94 6.69
C LEU A 403 -21.99 -7.67 8.09
N ASN A 404 -23.01 -8.43 8.52
CA ASN A 404 -23.62 -8.31 9.84
C ASN A 404 -22.65 -8.72 10.96
N ASP A 405 -21.86 -9.78 10.75
CA ASP A 405 -20.82 -10.20 11.70
C ASP A 405 -19.82 -9.05 11.99
N LEU A 406 -19.37 -8.33 10.95
CA LEU A 406 -18.50 -7.17 11.13
C LEU A 406 -19.24 -6.02 11.82
N LYS A 407 -20.42 -5.63 11.33
CA LYS A 407 -21.18 -4.52 11.88
C LYS A 407 -21.60 -4.75 13.34
N GLY A 408 -21.90 -5.99 13.71
CA GLY A 408 -22.20 -6.38 15.08
C GLY A 408 -21.04 -6.16 16.06
N LYS A 409 -19.80 -6.11 15.57
CA LYS A 409 -18.59 -5.81 16.35
C LYS A 409 -18.17 -4.33 16.25
N ARG A 410 -18.88 -3.51 15.51
CA ARG A 410 -18.58 -2.09 15.32
C ARG A 410 -19.67 -1.16 15.88
N ILE A 411 -20.88 -1.67 16.07
CA ILE A 411 -22.04 -0.86 16.44
C ILE A 411 -22.69 -1.44 17.68
N GLU A 412 -22.73 -0.70 18.76
CA GLU A 412 -23.41 -1.10 19.99
C GLU A 412 -24.92 -1.30 19.75
N GLY A 413 -25.45 -2.44 20.19
CA GLY A 413 -26.85 -2.78 20.01
C GLY A 413 -27.26 -3.04 18.55
N TYR A 414 -26.31 -3.44 17.70
CA TYR A 414 -26.58 -3.73 16.29
C TYR A 414 -27.59 -4.86 16.12
N GLU A 415 -28.60 -4.62 15.30
CA GLU A 415 -29.56 -5.65 14.86
C GLU A 415 -29.23 -6.09 13.43
N GLU A 416 -29.17 -7.41 13.22
CA GLU A 416 -28.86 -7.97 11.90
C GLU A 416 -29.86 -7.52 10.83
N THR A 417 -29.34 -7.16 9.68
CA THR A 417 -30.13 -6.68 8.54
C THR A 417 -30.15 -7.68 7.41
N SER A 418 -31.31 -7.96 6.86
CA SER A 418 -31.48 -8.73 5.63
C SER A 418 -31.61 -7.79 4.42
N PHE A 419 -31.14 -8.23 3.26
CA PHE A 419 -31.15 -7.42 2.04
C PHE A 419 -31.96 -8.11 0.95
N PRO A 420 -33.01 -7.44 0.42
CA PRO A 420 -33.91 -8.08 -0.54
C PRO A 420 -33.32 -8.22 -1.96
N THR A 421 -32.26 -7.47 -2.26
CA THR A 421 -31.63 -7.47 -3.58
C THR A 421 -30.10 -7.38 -3.48
N LYS A 422 -29.42 -7.87 -4.52
CA LYS A 422 -27.97 -7.71 -4.68
C LYS A 422 -27.54 -6.25 -4.56
N ASN A 423 -28.25 -5.34 -5.23
CA ASN A 423 -27.90 -3.91 -5.22
C ASN A 423 -28.01 -3.32 -3.81
N ALA A 424 -29.04 -3.67 -3.04
CA ALA A 424 -29.18 -3.20 -1.66
C ALA A 424 -28.01 -3.70 -0.78
N LEU A 425 -27.67 -4.98 -0.89
CA LEU A 425 -26.54 -5.55 -0.15
C LEU A 425 -25.21 -4.90 -0.58
N MET A 426 -24.95 -4.78 -1.89
CA MET A 426 -23.73 -4.18 -2.39
C MET A 426 -23.58 -2.71 -2.00
N THR A 427 -24.67 -1.95 -1.96
CA THR A 427 -24.64 -0.57 -1.47
C THR A 427 -24.16 -0.52 -0.02
N GLU A 428 -24.70 -1.39 0.84
CA GLU A 428 -24.30 -1.40 2.25
C GLU A 428 -22.88 -1.96 2.43
N VAL A 429 -22.45 -2.97 1.66
CA VAL A 429 -21.05 -3.45 1.65
C VAL A 429 -20.09 -2.31 1.28
N GLN A 430 -20.44 -1.51 0.28
CA GLN A 430 -19.60 -0.38 -0.16
C GLN A 430 -19.53 0.73 0.90
N ASN A 431 -20.64 1.02 1.56
CA ASN A 431 -20.69 1.97 2.69
C ASN A 431 -19.90 1.44 3.89
N GLU A 432 -20.02 0.14 4.20
CA GLU A 432 -19.28 -0.47 5.31
C GLU A 432 -17.78 -0.49 5.03
N ARG A 433 -17.40 -0.75 3.77
CA ARG A 433 -16.00 -0.71 3.37
C ARG A 433 -15.42 0.71 3.50
N GLU A 434 -16.17 1.74 3.17
CA GLU A 434 -15.76 3.13 3.38
C GLU A 434 -15.62 3.46 4.88
N ARG A 435 -16.59 3.03 5.72
CA ARG A 435 -16.51 3.20 7.18
C ARG A 435 -15.28 2.51 7.78
N GLU A 436 -15.03 1.26 7.39
CA GLU A 436 -13.98 0.44 8.01
C GLU A 436 -12.59 0.80 7.53
N MET A 437 -12.44 1.08 6.21
CA MET A 437 -11.13 1.24 5.57
C MET A 437 -10.69 2.71 5.44
N VAL A 438 -11.43 3.67 6.01
CA VAL A 438 -11.04 5.08 5.99
C VAL A 438 -9.63 5.27 6.58
N GLY A 439 -8.78 6.02 5.89
CA GLY A 439 -7.38 6.23 6.27
C GLY A 439 -6.42 5.06 5.91
N GLU A 440 -6.91 4.03 5.21
CA GLU A 440 -6.10 2.88 4.78
C GLU A 440 -5.88 2.85 3.25
N ALA A 441 -6.13 3.95 2.57
CA ALA A 441 -5.81 4.21 1.15
C ALA A 441 -6.42 3.21 0.14
N THR A 442 -7.58 2.65 0.43
CA THR A 442 -8.23 1.67 -0.45
C THR A 442 -9.31 2.26 -1.35
N ARG A 443 -9.89 3.41 -0.97
CA ARG A 443 -11.10 3.97 -1.58
C ARG A 443 -11.03 4.16 -3.10
N LEU A 444 -9.91 4.70 -3.61
CA LEU A 444 -9.77 4.93 -5.06
C LEU A 444 -9.74 3.61 -5.83
N PHE A 445 -9.08 2.58 -5.30
CA PHE A 445 -9.06 1.25 -5.91
C PHE A 445 -10.44 0.60 -5.89
N ASP A 446 -11.18 0.75 -4.80
CA ASP A 446 -12.54 0.25 -4.67
C ASP A 446 -13.50 0.93 -5.66
N LEU A 447 -13.47 2.26 -5.77
CA LEU A 447 -14.27 3.01 -6.75
C LEU A 447 -13.97 2.57 -8.19
N LYS A 448 -12.68 2.37 -8.51
CA LYS A 448 -12.24 1.93 -9.83
C LYS A 448 -12.80 0.54 -10.17
N ARG A 449 -12.59 -0.48 -9.32
CA ARG A 449 -13.08 -1.84 -9.56
C ARG A 449 -14.62 -2.00 -9.49
N TRP A 450 -15.32 -1.06 -8.82
CA TRP A 450 -16.78 -1.00 -8.85
C TRP A 450 -17.34 -0.24 -10.05
N HIS A 451 -16.50 0.24 -10.96
CA HIS A 451 -16.86 1.13 -12.06
C HIS A 451 -17.67 2.32 -11.57
N LYS A 452 -17.25 2.93 -10.48
CA LYS A 452 -17.89 4.10 -9.89
C LYS A 452 -17.01 5.33 -10.00
N GLY A 453 -17.62 6.43 -10.37
CA GLY A 453 -17.07 7.74 -10.10
C GLY A 453 -17.34 8.14 -8.65
N PHE A 454 -16.94 9.34 -8.31
CA PHE A 454 -17.30 9.93 -7.04
C PHE A 454 -17.63 11.43 -7.18
N LYS A 455 -18.35 11.92 -6.20
CA LYS A 455 -18.53 13.34 -5.95
C LYS A 455 -18.00 13.62 -4.56
N ARG A 456 -17.13 14.62 -4.42
CA ARG A 456 -16.60 15.01 -3.11
C ARG A 456 -17.73 15.31 -2.14
N GLY A 457 -17.62 14.76 -0.94
CA GLY A 457 -18.63 14.90 0.09
C GLY A 457 -18.84 16.37 0.52
N VAL A 458 -20.01 16.68 1.03
CA VAL A 458 -20.29 18.02 1.52
C VAL A 458 -19.47 18.30 2.76
N PRO A 459 -19.00 19.56 2.96
CA PRO A 459 -18.22 19.90 4.15
C PRO A 459 -19.10 19.91 5.41
N GLN A 460 -18.51 19.59 6.55
CA GLN A 460 -19.18 19.71 7.86
C GLN A 460 -19.57 21.16 8.16
N GLN A 461 -18.65 22.09 7.84
CA GLN A 461 -18.90 23.54 7.90
C GLN A 461 -18.24 24.22 6.72
N LEU A 462 -19.03 24.94 5.93
CA LEU A 462 -18.59 25.52 4.68
C LEU A 462 -17.48 26.56 4.87
N ASP A 463 -17.59 27.38 5.91
CA ASP A 463 -16.64 28.46 6.21
C ASP A 463 -15.25 27.97 6.61
N LEU A 464 -15.14 26.73 7.05
CA LEU A 464 -13.87 26.11 7.40
C LEU A 464 -13.18 25.44 6.19
N CYS A 465 -13.89 25.22 5.09
CA CYS A 465 -13.36 24.49 3.96
C CYS A 465 -13.02 25.43 2.80
N LEU A 466 -12.04 25.03 2.00
CA LEU A 466 -11.74 25.75 0.76
C LEU A 466 -12.99 25.77 -0.12
N LEU A 467 -13.49 26.99 -0.34
CA LEU A 467 -14.56 27.19 -1.29
C LEU A 467 -14.09 26.99 -2.72
N PRO A 468 -14.98 26.54 -3.57
CA PRO A 468 -14.68 26.05 -4.89
C PRO A 468 -14.40 27.17 -5.86
N GLY A 469 -13.36 27.50 -6.24
CA GLY A 469 -13.11 27.81 -7.63
C GLY A 469 -12.91 26.55 -8.39
N ALA A 470 -13.13 25.47 -7.94
CA ALA A 470 -12.89 24.26 -8.70
C ALA A 470 -12.81 23.00 -7.85
N THR A 471 -13.00 23.00 -6.57
CA THR A 471 -12.29 21.88 -5.99
C THR A 471 -12.82 21.30 -4.73
N THR A 472 -13.77 21.92 -4.05
CA THR A 472 -14.18 21.37 -2.79
C THR A 472 -15.56 20.71 -2.83
N THR A 473 -16.59 21.46 -2.95
CA THR A 473 -17.94 20.92 -2.79
C THR A 473 -18.64 20.45 -4.05
N GLY A 474 -18.03 20.61 -5.17
CA GLY A 474 -18.61 20.23 -6.46
C GLY A 474 -17.74 19.35 -7.32
N PHE A 475 -16.53 19.05 -6.84
CA PHE A 475 -15.61 18.20 -7.62
C PHE A 475 -16.15 16.77 -7.74
N SER A 476 -16.16 16.28 -8.96
CA SER A 476 -16.55 14.90 -9.24
C SER A 476 -15.70 14.31 -10.36
N LEU A 477 -15.53 13.00 -10.31
CA LEU A 477 -15.03 12.22 -11.44
C LEU A 477 -16.08 11.20 -11.84
N ASP A 478 -16.30 11.07 -13.13
CA ASP A 478 -17.15 10.03 -13.69
C ASP A 478 -16.48 8.66 -13.61
N ALA A 479 -17.28 7.59 -13.60
CA ALA A 479 -16.81 6.22 -13.54
C ALA A 479 -15.79 5.86 -14.64
N ASN A 480 -15.93 6.44 -15.82
CA ASN A 480 -15.03 6.22 -16.94
C ASN A 480 -13.88 7.24 -17.02
N SER A 481 -13.69 8.06 -16.00
CA SER A 481 -12.61 9.02 -15.99
C SER A 481 -11.25 8.34 -16.02
N PRO A 482 -10.37 8.62 -16.99
CA PRO A 482 -9.02 8.08 -17.00
C PRO A 482 -8.19 8.54 -15.79
N LYS A 483 -8.65 9.60 -15.10
CA LYS A 483 -8.00 10.12 -13.90
C LYS A 483 -8.16 9.24 -12.64
N LEU A 484 -9.01 8.22 -12.68
CA LEU A 484 -9.08 7.18 -11.64
C LEU A 484 -7.86 6.26 -11.65
N THR A 485 -7.08 6.27 -12.74
CA THR A 485 -5.80 5.55 -12.85
C THR A 485 -4.66 6.57 -12.89
N TRP A 486 -3.61 6.35 -12.15
CA TRP A 486 -2.46 7.26 -12.14
C TRP A 486 -1.65 7.16 -13.44
N PRO A 487 -1.00 8.27 -13.88
CA PRO A 487 -0.12 8.24 -15.03
C PRO A 487 1.15 7.46 -14.72
N ILE A 488 1.70 6.77 -15.72
CA ILE A 488 3.09 6.31 -15.62
C ILE A 488 3.98 7.55 -15.53
N PRO A 489 4.94 7.60 -14.59
CA PRO A 489 5.76 8.78 -14.39
C PRO A 489 6.48 9.21 -15.67
N LYS A 490 6.48 10.52 -15.93
CA LYS A 490 7.09 11.06 -17.15
C LYS A 490 8.54 10.60 -17.34
N HIS A 491 9.32 10.54 -16.26
CA HIS A 491 10.71 10.07 -16.31
C HIS A 491 10.82 8.65 -16.89
N GLU A 492 9.92 7.73 -16.48
CA GLU A 492 9.91 6.34 -16.97
C GLU A 492 9.61 6.27 -18.47
N ILE A 493 8.64 7.07 -18.95
CA ILE A 493 8.32 7.20 -20.38
C ILE A 493 9.50 7.78 -21.16
N ASP A 494 10.21 8.76 -20.59
CA ASP A 494 11.35 9.40 -21.25
C ASP A 494 12.54 8.44 -21.40
N VAL A 495 12.78 7.58 -20.40
CA VAL A 495 13.90 6.63 -20.37
C VAL A 495 13.58 5.34 -21.14
N ASN A 496 12.39 4.78 -20.93
CA ASN A 496 11.95 3.54 -21.57
C ASN A 496 10.94 3.81 -22.70
N LYS A 497 11.39 3.90 -23.92
CA LYS A 497 10.55 4.17 -25.11
C LYS A 497 9.59 3.06 -25.49
N LYS A 498 9.63 1.91 -24.81
CA LYS A 498 8.66 0.82 -24.97
C LYS A 498 7.43 1.00 -24.08
N LEU A 499 7.48 1.93 -23.12
CA LEU A 499 6.32 2.22 -22.28
C LEU A 499 5.30 3.06 -23.04
N VAL A 500 4.05 2.69 -22.89
CA VAL A 500 2.88 3.41 -23.39
C VAL A 500 2.17 4.03 -22.19
N GLN A 501 1.92 5.34 -22.26
CA GLN A 501 1.23 6.09 -21.21
C GLN A 501 -0.24 5.65 -21.08
N ASN A 502 -0.79 5.81 -19.89
CA ASN A 502 -2.21 5.61 -19.65
C ASN A 502 -3.07 6.65 -20.39
N PRO A 503 -4.27 6.28 -20.81
CA PRO A 503 -5.19 7.25 -21.44
C PRO A 503 -5.41 8.50 -20.58
N GLY A 504 -5.54 9.66 -21.23
CA GLY A 504 -5.82 10.94 -20.56
C GLY A 504 -4.59 11.71 -20.03
N TYR A 505 -3.37 11.24 -20.38
CA TYR A 505 -2.11 11.86 -19.96
C TYR A 505 -1.16 12.10 -21.12
#